data_155d91c4c5973f734fe36293b25e8212
#
_entry.id   155d91c4c5973f734fe36293b25e8212
#
_cell.length_a   1.000
_cell.length_b   1.000
_cell.length_c   1.000
_cell.angle_alpha   90.00
_cell.angle_beta   90.00
_cell.angle_gamma   90.00
#
_symmetry.space_group_name_H-M   'P 1'
#
loop_
_entity.id
_entity.type
_entity.pdbx_description
1 polymer ?
#
loop_
_entity_poly.entity_id
_entity_poly.type
_entity_poly.pdbx_seq_one_letter_code
_entity_poly.pdbx_strand_id
1 'polypeptide(L)'
;MKTTSEYIALLRKYMAENAHKYGIVRMGIFGSVARGEQTENSDVDVCVEGQLHGFFALAGIKQELEELLGCKVDIVRPVSYTHLRAHET
;
A
#
# COMPACT_ATOMS: atom_id res chain seq x y z
N MET A 1 -4.03 18.22 1.44
CA MET A 1 -3.34 17.00 1.87
C MET A 1 -4.25 16.19 2.76
N LYS A 2 -4.30 14.88 2.53
CA LYS A 2 -5.20 14.01 3.28
C LYS A 2 -4.57 13.60 4.62
N THR A 3 -5.44 13.32 5.59
CA THR A 3 -4.97 12.78 6.87
C THR A 3 -4.66 11.30 6.73
N THR A 4 -3.97 10.75 7.72
CA THR A 4 -3.68 9.32 7.74
C THR A 4 -4.98 8.51 7.70
N SER A 5 -5.99 8.94 8.46
CA SER A 5 -7.28 8.26 8.47
C SER A 5 -7.93 8.25 7.10
N GLU A 6 -7.82 9.35 6.37
CA GLU A 6 -8.38 9.43 5.04
C GLU A 6 -7.69 8.48 4.07
N TYR A 7 -6.36 8.40 4.15
CA TYR A 7 -5.62 7.46 3.33
C TYR A 7 -6.02 6.02 3.64
N ILE A 8 -6.14 5.70 4.92
CA ILE A 8 -6.53 4.34 5.32
C ILE A 8 -7.91 4.00 4.80
N ALA A 9 -8.85 4.93 4.90
CA ALA A 9 -10.20 4.69 4.40
C ALA A 9 -10.20 4.43 2.89
N LEU A 10 -9.41 5.18 2.15
CA LEU A 10 -9.31 4.98 0.70
C LEU A 10 -8.67 3.64 0.37
N LEU A 11 -7.66 3.24 1.13
CA LEU A 11 -7.04 1.93 0.90
C LEU A 11 -8.01 0.80 1.20
N ARG A 12 -8.83 0.93 2.23
CA ARG A 12 -9.84 -0.08 2.53
C ARG A 12 -10.83 -0.21 1.39
N LYS A 13 -11.25 0.91 0.84
CA LYS A 13 -12.16 0.90 -0.30
C LYS A 13 -11.49 0.22 -1.50
N TYR A 14 -10.25 0.57 -1.76
CA TYR A 14 -9.51 -0.02 -2.85
C TYR A 14 -9.40 -1.54 -2.67
N MET A 15 -9.09 -1.98 -1.46
CA MET A 15 -8.99 -3.40 -1.16
C MET A 15 -10.31 -4.11 -1.41
N ALA A 16 -11.41 -3.51 -0.97
CA ALA A 16 -12.72 -4.13 -1.15
C ALA A 16 -13.04 -4.34 -2.63
N GLU A 17 -12.55 -3.43 -3.48
CA GLU A 17 -12.86 -3.48 -4.90
C GLU A 17 -11.84 -4.24 -5.72
N ASN A 18 -10.60 -4.30 -5.27
CA ASN A 18 -9.51 -4.78 -6.12
C ASN A 18 -8.66 -5.89 -5.54
N ALA A 19 -8.79 -6.20 -4.27
CA ALA A 19 -7.93 -7.21 -3.65
C ALA A 19 -8.05 -8.54 -4.37
N HIS A 20 -9.25 -8.95 -4.67
CA HIS A 20 -9.50 -10.22 -5.33
C HIS A 20 -8.94 -10.23 -6.75
N LYS A 21 -9.07 -9.11 -7.42
CA LYS A 21 -8.61 -8.98 -8.80
C LYS A 21 -7.11 -9.18 -8.93
N TYR A 22 -6.36 -8.65 -7.97
CA TYR A 22 -4.90 -8.70 -8.02
C TYR A 22 -4.29 -9.76 -7.12
N GLY A 23 -5.08 -10.39 -6.28
CA GLY A 23 -4.55 -11.36 -5.33
C GLY A 23 -3.92 -10.73 -4.10
N ILE A 24 -4.38 -9.53 -3.73
CA ILE A 24 -3.86 -8.83 -2.56
C ILE A 24 -4.50 -9.41 -1.31
N VAL A 25 -3.69 -9.77 -0.34
CA VAL A 25 -4.16 -10.29 0.93
C VAL A 25 -4.22 -9.19 1.99
N ARG A 26 -3.26 -8.29 1.97
CA ARG A 26 -3.17 -7.24 2.96
C ARG A 26 -2.49 -6.02 2.37
N MET A 27 -2.91 -4.86 2.84
CA MET A 27 -2.35 -3.59 2.40
C MET A 27 -2.32 -2.65 3.59
N GLY A 28 -1.25 -1.88 3.72
CA GLY A 28 -1.13 -0.94 4.82
C GLY A 28 -0.27 0.24 4.45
N ILE A 29 -0.36 1.28 5.27
CA ILE A 29 0.45 2.48 5.12
C ILE A 29 1.53 2.47 6.18
N PHE A 30 2.72 2.93 5.80
CA PHE A 30 3.79 3.09 6.78
C PHE A 30 4.61 4.32 6.43
N GLY A 31 5.66 4.57 7.19
CA GLY A 31 6.50 5.73 6.98
C GLY A 31 5.90 7.00 7.55
N SER A 32 6.19 8.13 6.91
CA SER A 32 5.78 9.43 7.44
C SER A 32 4.26 9.58 7.51
N VAL A 33 3.53 9.03 6.53
CA VAL A 33 2.08 9.12 6.54
C VAL A 33 1.49 8.37 7.74
N ALA A 34 2.03 7.18 8.02
CA ALA A 34 1.54 6.40 9.15
C ALA A 34 1.80 7.10 10.47
N ARG A 35 2.86 7.89 10.55
CA ARG A 35 3.18 8.65 11.74
C ARG A 35 2.51 10.02 11.80
N GLY A 36 1.78 10.39 10.76
CA GLY A 36 1.15 11.69 10.70
C GLY A 36 2.13 12.83 10.44
N GLU A 37 3.28 12.52 9.87
CA GLU A 37 4.34 13.50 9.63
C GLU A 37 4.48 13.89 8.16
N GLN A 38 3.52 13.51 7.35
CA GLN A 38 3.60 13.76 5.91
C GLN A 38 3.54 15.24 5.60
N THR A 39 4.16 15.60 4.50
CA THR A 39 4.08 16.95 3.94
C THR A 39 3.52 16.85 2.53
N GLU A 40 3.29 18.00 1.88
CA GLU A 40 2.75 18.01 0.54
C GLU A 40 3.62 17.25 -0.46
N ASN A 41 4.91 17.18 -0.19
CA ASN A 41 5.86 16.53 -1.09
C ASN A 41 6.20 15.11 -0.66
N SER A 42 5.57 14.60 0.38
CA SER A 42 5.85 13.25 0.85
C SER A 42 5.19 12.21 -0.04
N ASP A 43 5.92 11.15 -0.33
CA ASP A 43 5.34 9.99 -0.98
C ASP A 43 4.58 9.19 0.07
N VAL A 44 3.55 8.49 -0.38
CA VAL A 44 2.81 7.59 0.49
C VAL A 44 3.42 6.20 0.34
N ASP A 45 3.92 5.66 1.43
CA ASP A 45 4.52 4.32 1.43
C ASP A 45 3.44 3.30 1.74
N VAL A 46 3.21 2.40 0.80
CA VAL A 46 2.16 1.38 0.93
C VAL A 46 2.81 0.01 0.88
N CYS A 47 2.47 -0.80 1.87
CA CYS A 47 2.92 -2.19 1.92
C CYS A 47 1.81 -3.07 1.35
N VAL A 48 2.16 -3.95 0.41
CA VAL A 48 1.20 -4.84 -0.24
C VAL A 48 1.67 -6.27 -0.07
N GLU A 49 0.82 -7.09 0.54
CA GLU A 49 1.10 -8.51 0.72
C GLU A 49 0.12 -9.34 -0.09
N GLY A 50 0.59 -10.46 -0.59
CA GLY A 50 -0.25 -11.39 -1.31
C GLY A 50 0.49 -12.00 -2.49
N GLN A 51 -0.16 -12.94 -3.14
CA GLN A 51 0.34 -13.51 -4.39
C GLN A 51 -0.31 -12.77 -5.53
N LEU A 52 0.39 -11.76 -6.02
CA LEU A 52 -0.18 -10.89 -7.03
C LEU A 52 -0.28 -11.61 -8.37
N HIS A 53 -1.41 -11.43 -9.02
CA HIS A 53 -1.69 -12.07 -10.30
C HIS A 53 -1.26 -11.15 -11.43
N GLY A 54 -0.48 -11.71 -12.35
CA GLY A 54 -0.07 -11.00 -13.54
C GLY A 54 1.25 -10.26 -13.39
N PHE A 55 1.91 -10.10 -14.52
CA PHE A 55 3.23 -9.47 -14.58
C PHE A 55 3.21 -8.03 -14.13
N PHE A 56 2.14 -7.33 -14.47
CA PHE A 56 2.09 -5.90 -14.24
C PHE A 56 1.15 -5.53 -13.09
N ALA A 57 0.88 -6.49 -12.22
CA ALA A 57 -0.02 -6.22 -11.10
C ALA A 57 0.48 -5.06 -10.23
N LEU A 58 1.76 -5.07 -9.89
CA LEU A 58 2.31 -3.99 -9.06
C LEU A 58 2.21 -2.64 -9.74
N ALA A 59 2.52 -2.59 -11.04
CA ALA A 59 2.44 -1.34 -11.77
C ALA A 59 1.00 -0.83 -11.82
N GLY A 60 0.04 -1.72 -12.02
CA GLY A 60 -1.36 -1.35 -12.03
C GLY A 60 -1.83 -0.84 -10.68
N ILE A 61 -1.45 -1.54 -9.62
CA ILE A 61 -1.80 -1.14 -8.27
C ILE A 61 -1.23 0.23 -7.96
N LYS A 62 0.05 0.44 -8.28
CA LYS A 62 0.70 1.72 -8.02
C LYS A 62 -0.01 2.85 -8.74
N GLN A 63 -0.28 2.67 -10.02
CA GLN A 63 -0.94 3.70 -10.80
C GLN A 63 -2.34 4.00 -10.28
N GLU A 64 -3.09 2.97 -9.96
CA GLU A 64 -4.45 3.15 -9.46
C GLU A 64 -4.45 3.85 -8.10
N LEU A 65 -3.51 3.48 -7.24
CA LEU A 65 -3.42 4.13 -5.94
C LEU A 65 -2.99 5.58 -6.07
N GLU A 66 -2.09 5.89 -6.99
CA GLU A 66 -1.69 7.28 -7.19
C GLU A 66 -2.85 8.12 -7.66
N GLU A 67 -3.70 7.58 -8.51
CA GLU A 67 -4.88 8.30 -8.96
C GLU A 67 -5.88 8.46 -7.82
N LEU A 68 -6.04 7.41 -7.02
CA LEU A 68 -7.00 7.44 -5.92
C LEU A 68 -6.56 8.38 -4.81
N LEU A 69 -5.29 8.35 -4.46
CA LEU A 69 -4.78 9.14 -3.35
C LEU A 69 -4.36 10.55 -3.76
N GLY A 70 -4.15 10.76 -5.04
CA GLY A 70 -3.78 12.08 -5.56
C GLY A 70 -2.35 12.48 -5.26
N CYS A 71 -1.46 11.51 -5.08
CA CYS A 71 -0.06 11.78 -4.80
C CYS A 71 0.77 10.58 -5.22
N LYS A 72 2.09 10.73 -5.14
CA LYS A 72 2.97 9.62 -5.47
C LYS A 72 2.87 8.53 -4.42
N VAL A 73 2.89 7.30 -4.89
CA VAL A 73 2.80 6.12 -4.03
C VAL A 73 4.02 5.25 -4.28
N ASP A 74 4.64 4.82 -3.19
CA ASP A 74 5.76 3.92 -3.24
C ASP A 74 5.29 2.58 -2.68
N ILE A 75 5.33 1.54 -3.51
CA ILE A 75 4.83 0.24 -3.09
C ILE A 75 5.98 -0.63 -2.63
N VAL A 76 5.86 -1.14 -1.42
CA VAL A 76 6.86 -2.02 -0.83
C VAL A 76 6.24 -3.39 -0.65
N ARG A 77 6.92 -4.39 -1.14
CA ARG A 77 6.54 -5.78 -0.91
C ARG A 77 7.34 -6.29 0.28
N PRO A 78 6.70 -6.94 1.24
CA PRO A 78 7.44 -7.48 2.37
C PRO A 78 8.16 -8.77 1.96
N VAL A 79 9.12 -8.63 1.08
CA VAL A 79 9.85 -9.77 0.57
C VAL A 79 10.55 -10.51 1.70
N SER A 80 11.04 -9.75 2.67
CA SER A 80 11.71 -10.31 3.83
C SER A 80 10.72 -10.71 4.93
N TYR A 81 9.45 -10.69 4.62
CA TYR A 81 8.42 -10.92 5.60
C TYR A 81 8.57 -12.27 6.31
N THR A 82 8.81 -13.31 5.53
CA THR A 82 9.01 -14.64 6.11
C THR A 82 10.23 -14.64 7.03
N HIS A 83 11.25 -13.95 6.62
CA HIS A 83 12.44 -13.82 7.41
C HIS A 83 12.18 -13.10 8.73
N LEU A 84 11.43 -12.02 8.65
CA LEU A 84 11.06 -11.27 9.85
C LEU A 84 10.23 -12.12 10.80
N ARG A 85 9.34 -12.92 10.26
CA ARG A 85 8.52 -13.80 11.10
C ARG A 85 9.38 -14.80 11.85
N ALA A 86 10.40 -15.32 11.19
CA ALA A 86 11.32 -16.24 11.84
C ALA A 86 12.02 -15.54 13.01
N HIS A 87 12.29 -14.25 12.84
CA HIS A 87 12.90 -13.47 13.88
C HIS A 87 12.00 -13.27 15.08
N GLU A 88 10.75 -13.03 14.80
CA GLU A 88 9.79 -12.72 15.85
C GLU A 88 9.47 -13.93 16.71
N THR A 89 9.62 -15.08 16.15
CA THR A 89 9.34 -16.30 16.88
C THR A 89 10.59 -16.86 17.52
#